data_66d6b644d8ca1b0fa198c1e814120358
#
_entry.id   66d6b644d8ca1b0fa198c1e814120358
#
_cell.length_a   1.000
_cell.length_b   1.000
_cell.length_c   1.000
_cell.angle_alpha   90.00
_cell.angle_beta   90.00
_cell.angle_gamma   90.00
#
_symmetry.space_group_name_H-M   'P 1'
#
loop_
_entity.id
_entity.type
_entity.pdbx_description
1 polymer ?
#
loop_
_entity_poly.entity_id
_entity_poly.type
_entity_poly.pdbx_seq_one_letter_code
_entity_poly.pdbx_strand_id
1 'polypeptide(L)'
;MIFASDPKKIRVMFTPFRDGLQSSFGGKVRLNDFLPAMEASAAAGVRHFEFGGGARYQAPYFYLGENPFEDMRRIRAAVGPDADLQILTRSVSGVTLTTQTIQALQLQAKLMHESGTTWDRNFDFMNDTENLVKTGQPIVDSGMHHQVCIALMGLPFDSDTVHTPDFYINIGKKLLDSGVHIDSICLKDASGTTDPKTIYDTARGLKKIMPPEMPLWAHTHDTASTAVACYMAAIDGGADGVDVSVRPLASGTVQPDARSLAHGLKGTGYSLDMDVSKLPEIENLLNEGLQEYDFNPTTTTADARVLGFPMPGGAIGPNVHMMVKAGILEKYSEVLAEFPIVVEAGGAWTSVTPGSQQYWLQAFNNVMYGRWKKIDAGYGRSVLGYFGKTPLPSDPEVVKIASEQLEMPVFEGDPLEAAPNNIGAAKEALEERGLPTTDENTFLVLAAMVPGKKMELNEGIRLLTGKPKIDIPLKKEEAPAAPTAAAPAAGAAPAIAGPTTTRCTVEENGSSRTFVVTLEPATETRGAAAVATAPAGGTPVHSTFAGSVEVVDILVKEGDQVSVGTVVAAVEAMKAKHDIKTTVAGKVTAIHVAIGDEIDSSKPILTIG
;
A
#
# COMPACT_ATOMS: atom_id res chain seq x y z
N MET A 1 -35.03 -9.29 8.25
CA MET A 1 -34.86 -8.98 6.80
C MET A 1 -34.72 -7.48 6.68
N ILE A 2 -33.74 -7.01 5.98
CA ILE A 2 -33.35 -5.59 5.91
C ILE A 2 -34.50 -4.65 5.55
N PHE A 3 -35.46 -5.06 4.71
CA PHE A 3 -36.62 -4.27 4.31
C PHE A 3 -37.80 -4.30 5.29
N ALA A 4 -37.64 -4.93 6.45
CA ALA A 4 -38.68 -5.04 7.49
C ALA A 4 -38.12 -4.69 8.88
N SER A 5 -37.07 -3.86 8.94
CA SER A 5 -36.39 -3.51 10.18
C SER A 5 -37.03 -2.30 10.87
N ASP A 6 -36.93 -2.25 12.19
CA ASP A 6 -37.28 -1.06 12.96
C ASP A 6 -36.31 0.08 12.64
N PRO A 7 -36.74 1.36 12.77
CA PRO A 7 -35.89 2.51 12.50
C PRO A 7 -34.64 2.51 13.36
N LYS A 8 -33.46 2.55 12.72
CA LYS A 8 -32.15 2.63 13.37
C LYS A 8 -31.19 3.51 12.58
N LYS A 9 -30.51 4.43 13.26
CA LYS A 9 -29.38 5.15 12.69
C LYS A 9 -28.11 4.31 12.75
N ILE A 10 -27.39 4.24 11.64
CA ILE A 10 -26.11 3.55 11.51
C ILE A 10 -25.01 4.61 11.62
N ARG A 11 -24.10 4.41 12.57
CA ARG A 11 -22.94 5.27 12.77
C ARG A 11 -22.05 5.27 11.52
N VAL A 12 -21.39 6.40 11.27
CA VAL A 12 -20.52 6.56 10.10
C VAL A 12 -19.12 6.98 10.57
N MET A 13 -18.10 6.26 10.10
CA MET A 13 -16.74 6.77 10.07
C MET A 13 -16.42 7.25 8.66
N PHE A 14 -15.87 8.45 8.54
CA PHE A 14 -15.57 9.11 7.28
C PHE A 14 -14.10 8.95 6.92
N THR A 15 -13.83 8.25 5.81
CA THR A 15 -12.51 7.69 5.49
C THR A 15 -11.74 8.39 4.36
N PRO A 16 -12.25 9.41 3.65
CA PRO A 16 -11.52 9.98 2.51
C PRO A 16 -10.13 10.51 2.88
N PHE A 17 -9.97 11.03 4.10
CA PHE A 17 -8.75 11.70 4.55
C PHE A 17 -7.62 10.76 5.00
N ARG A 18 -7.87 9.46 5.11
CA ARG A 18 -6.86 8.43 5.36
C ARG A 18 -6.91 7.36 4.29
N ASP A 19 -7.97 6.52 4.30
CA ASP A 19 -8.04 5.36 3.39
C ASP A 19 -8.27 5.78 1.94
N GLY A 20 -9.07 6.82 1.72
CA GLY A 20 -9.26 7.42 0.40
C GLY A 20 -7.96 7.95 -0.21
N LEU A 21 -7.22 8.76 0.56
CA LEU A 21 -5.91 9.26 0.14
C LEU A 21 -4.89 8.14 -0.05
N GLN A 22 -4.91 7.13 0.83
CA GLN A 22 -4.01 5.98 0.72
C GLN A 22 -4.31 5.16 -0.53
N SER A 23 -5.57 4.85 -0.80
CA SER A 23 -5.98 4.00 -1.91
C SER A 23 -5.80 4.68 -3.26
N SER A 24 -6.02 5.99 -3.35
CA SER A 24 -5.90 6.75 -4.60
C SER A 24 -4.46 7.20 -4.90
N PHE A 25 -3.69 7.62 -3.87
CA PHE A 25 -2.38 8.27 -4.04
C PHE A 25 -1.27 7.65 -3.19
N GLY A 26 -1.50 6.52 -2.53
CA GLY A 26 -0.52 5.95 -1.58
C GLY A 26 -0.29 6.82 -0.34
N GLY A 27 -1.24 7.70 -0.02
CA GLY A 27 -1.14 8.68 1.07
C GLY A 27 -0.32 9.94 0.72
N LYS A 28 0.18 10.05 -0.52
CA LYS A 28 1.10 11.10 -0.97
C LYS A 28 0.37 12.41 -1.34
N VAL A 29 -0.45 12.92 -0.45
CA VAL A 29 -1.17 14.20 -0.59
C VAL A 29 -0.80 15.10 0.57
N ARG A 30 -0.38 16.32 0.27
CA ARG A 30 -0.01 17.32 1.28
C ARG A 30 -1.19 17.68 2.17
N LEU A 31 -0.91 17.94 3.45
CA LEU A 31 -1.96 18.28 4.40
C LEU A 31 -2.81 19.48 3.94
N ASN A 32 -2.18 20.53 3.45
CA ASN A 32 -2.87 21.76 3.05
C ASN A 32 -3.86 21.56 1.91
N ASP A 33 -3.70 20.51 1.08
CA ASP A 33 -4.52 20.27 -0.10
C ASP A 33 -5.84 19.56 0.23
N PHE A 34 -5.98 18.97 1.43
CA PHE A 34 -7.22 18.31 1.85
C PHE A 34 -7.79 18.82 3.19
N LEU A 35 -7.00 19.54 4.00
CA LEU A 35 -7.43 20.03 5.32
C LEU A 35 -8.70 20.90 5.25
N PRO A 36 -8.89 21.79 4.25
CA PRO A 36 -10.14 22.57 4.13
C PRO A 36 -11.39 21.69 3.96
N ALA A 37 -11.28 20.58 3.21
CA ALA A 37 -12.38 19.64 3.05
C ALA A 37 -12.70 18.88 4.36
N MET A 38 -11.67 18.58 5.15
CA MET A 38 -11.84 17.94 6.46
C MET A 38 -12.51 18.86 7.46
N GLU A 39 -12.11 20.14 7.50
CA GLU A 39 -12.73 21.20 8.32
C GLU A 39 -14.20 21.39 7.94
N ALA A 40 -14.51 21.50 6.63
CA ALA A 40 -15.88 21.58 6.13
C ALA A 40 -16.71 20.36 6.51
N SER A 41 -16.11 19.15 6.52
CA SER A 41 -16.78 17.93 6.95
C SER A 41 -17.18 17.99 8.42
N ALA A 42 -16.29 18.47 9.29
CA ALA A 42 -16.59 18.65 10.71
C ALA A 42 -17.69 19.70 10.93
N ALA A 43 -17.65 20.81 10.17
CA ALA A 43 -18.70 21.84 10.16
C ALA A 43 -20.05 21.30 9.65
N ALA A 44 -20.04 20.36 8.70
CA ALA A 44 -21.22 19.67 8.20
C ALA A 44 -21.80 18.64 9.18
N GLY A 45 -21.16 18.40 10.31
CA GLY A 45 -21.64 17.52 11.38
C GLY A 45 -21.03 16.12 11.39
N VAL A 46 -20.02 15.84 10.54
CA VAL A 46 -19.24 14.60 10.66
C VAL A 46 -18.50 14.61 12.00
N ARG A 47 -18.58 13.52 12.75
CA ARG A 47 -17.98 13.42 14.09
C ARG A 47 -16.96 12.31 14.25
N HIS A 48 -16.84 11.40 13.30
CA HIS A 48 -15.87 10.32 13.35
C HIS A 48 -15.07 10.25 12.05
N PHE A 49 -13.77 10.48 12.14
CA PHE A 49 -12.86 10.54 11.00
C PHE A 49 -11.78 9.47 11.12
N GLU A 50 -11.52 8.76 10.03
CA GLU A 50 -10.27 8.05 9.88
C GLU A 50 -9.24 9.03 9.29
N PHE A 51 -8.18 9.36 10.04
CA PHE A 51 -7.29 10.48 9.68
C PHE A 51 -5.81 10.13 9.66
N GLY A 52 -5.40 9.02 10.29
CA GLY A 52 -4.00 8.67 10.46
C GLY A 52 -3.74 7.16 10.53
N GLY A 53 -2.50 6.83 10.81
CA GLY A 53 -2.03 5.45 10.74
C GLY A 53 -1.83 4.96 9.30
N GLY A 54 -1.31 3.73 9.14
CA GLY A 54 -1.04 3.19 7.82
C GLY A 54 -0.10 4.07 7.00
N ALA A 55 -0.37 4.15 5.68
CA ALA A 55 0.45 4.99 4.80
C ALA A 55 0.27 6.48 5.08
N ARG A 56 -0.86 6.94 5.63
CA ARG A 56 -1.05 8.36 5.95
C ARG A 56 -0.14 8.85 7.08
N TYR A 57 0.30 7.97 7.99
CA TYR A 57 1.36 8.30 8.94
C TYR A 57 2.75 8.29 8.26
N GLN A 58 2.99 7.35 7.35
CA GLN A 58 4.30 7.15 6.73
C GLN A 58 4.58 8.12 5.57
N ALA A 59 3.59 8.42 4.72
CA ALA A 59 3.77 9.24 3.52
C ALA A 59 4.32 10.66 3.81
N PRO A 60 3.94 11.36 4.89
CA PRO A 60 4.49 12.67 5.23
C PRO A 60 6.02 12.69 5.23
N TYR A 61 6.68 11.82 5.99
CA TYR A 61 8.15 11.83 6.06
C TYR A 61 8.84 11.06 4.92
N PHE A 62 8.16 10.05 4.31
CA PHE A 62 8.76 9.31 3.19
C PHE A 62 8.75 10.09 1.88
N TYR A 63 7.73 10.93 1.64
CA TYR A 63 7.46 11.47 0.30
C TYR A 63 7.09 12.95 0.24
N LEU A 64 6.66 13.56 1.35
CA LEU A 64 6.10 14.93 1.35
C LEU A 64 7.01 15.94 2.03
N GLY A 65 7.97 15.48 2.84
CA GLY A 65 8.79 16.36 3.68
C GLY A 65 8.00 17.01 4.82
N GLU A 66 6.91 16.39 5.25
CA GLU A 66 6.03 16.87 6.33
C GLU A 66 6.25 16.03 7.61
N ASN A 67 6.06 16.63 8.78
CA ASN A 67 6.12 15.93 10.06
C ASN A 67 4.74 15.36 10.40
N PRO A 68 4.55 14.03 10.49
CA PRO A 68 3.25 13.43 10.72
C PRO A 68 2.59 13.83 12.04
N PHE A 69 3.36 14.07 13.11
CA PHE A 69 2.82 14.50 14.39
C PHE A 69 2.30 15.94 14.34
N GLU A 70 3.00 16.83 13.62
CA GLU A 70 2.52 18.20 13.38
C GLU A 70 1.25 18.18 12.54
N ASP A 71 1.21 17.36 11.49
CA ASP A 71 0.00 17.16 10.68
C ASP A 71 -1.19 16.73 11.54
N MET A 72 -1.00 15.75 12.42
CA MET A 72 -2.05 15.24 13.30
C MET A 72 -2.57 16.34 14.25
N ARG A 73 -1.68 17.13 14.85
CA ARG A 73 -2.08 18.26 15.72
C ARG A 73 -2.83 19.34 14.95
N ARG A 74 -2.43 19.65 13.71
CA ARG A 74 -3.15 20.60 12.85
C ARG A 74 -4.53 20.10 12.47
N ILE A 75 -4.67 18.81 12.16
CA ILE A 75 -5.97 18.18 11.91
C ILE A 75 -6.87 18.28 13.14
N ARG A 76 -6.35 17.93 14.34
CA ARG A 76 -7.12 18.06 15.58
C ARG A 76 -7.60 19.49 15.81
N ALA A 77 -6.75 20.47 15.57
CA ALA A 77 -7.11 21.89 15.70
C ALA A 77 -8.22 22.31 14.71
N ALA A 78 -8.19 21.79 13.47
CA ALA A 78 -9.16 22.13 12.42
C ALA A 78 -10.54 21.50 12.67
N VAL A 79 -10.60 20.23 13.10
CA VAL A 79 -11.89 19.53 13.30
C VAL A 79 -12.50 19.77 14.67
N GLY A 80 -11.74 20.34 15.61
CA GLY A 80 -12.21 20.64 16.97
C GLY A 80 -12.15 19.45 17.94
N PRO A 81 -12.43 19.70 19.24
CA PRO A 81 -12.27 18.68 20.29
C PRO A 81 -13.35 17.59 20.27
N ASP A 82 -14.53 17.87 19.71
CA ASP A 82 -15.70 16.98 19.74
C ASP A 82 -15.66 15.89 18.65
N ALA A 83 -14.68 15.92 17.75
CA ALA A 83 -14.52 14.92 16.71
C ALA A 83 -13.72 13.72 17.21
N ASP A 84 -14.21 12.51 16.95
CA ASP A 84 -13.44 11.29 17.08
C ASP A 84 -12.45 11.19 15.92
N LEU A 85 -11.18 11.12 16.28
CA LEU A 85 -10.07 10.95 15.33
C LEU A 85 -9.48 9.57 15.50
N GLN A 86 -9.65 8.75 14.48
CA GLN A 86 -9.24 7.35 14.48
C GLN A 86 -8.03 7.11 13.59
N ILE A 87 -7.04 6.38 14.13
CA ILE A 87 -5.92 5.84 13.37
C ILE A 87 -6.10 4.36 13.12
N LEU A 88 -5.27 3.82 12.21
CA LEU A 88 -5.17 2.39 11.93
C LEU A 88 -3.78 1.89 12.32
N THR A 89 -3.71 0.85 13.15
CA THR A 89 -2.46 0.17 13.52
C THR A 89 -2.47 -1.32 13.15
N ARG A 90 -1.27 -1.87 12.95
CA ARG A 90 -1.03 -3.20 12.39
C ARG A 90 -0.44 -4.14 13.44
N SER A 91 -1.14 -4.32 14.55
CA SER A 91 -0.74 -5.22 15.65
C SER A 91 0.76 -5.12 15.95
N VAL A 92 1.52 -6.21 15.85
CA VAL A 92 2.95 -6.29 16.17
C VAL A 92 3.84 -5.32 15.38
N SER A 93 3.33 -4.78 14.30
CA SER A 93 4.06 -3.79 13.47
C SER A 93 3.67 -2.33 13.76
N GLY A 94 2.62 -2.07 14.51
CA GLY A 94 2.11 -0.71 14.75
C GLY A 94 1.84 0.04 13.44
N VAL A 95 2.42 1.23 13.27
CA VAL A 95 2.35 1.99 12.01
C VAL A 95 3.49 1.67 11.04
N THR A 96 4.40 0.73 11.39
CA THR A 96 5.52 0.31 10.55
C THR A 96 5.19 -0.92 9.70
N LEU A 97 6.16 -1.46 8.96
CA LEU A 97 6.02 -2.66 8.15
C LEU A 97 6.73 -3.89 8.75
N THR A 98 7.41 -3.71 9.87
CA THR A 98 8.19 -4.74 10.55
C THR A 98 7.73 -4.88 11.99
N THR A 99 7.92 -6.06 12.58
CA THR A 99 7.61 -6.30 13.99
C THR A 99 8.40 -5.35 14.88
N GLN A 100 7.74 -4.80 15.90
CA GLN A 100 8.29 -3.87 16.87
C GLN A 100 8.29 -4.48 18.27
N THR A 101 9.14 -3.96 19.17
CA THR A 101 9.07 -4.31 20.59
C THR A 101 7.84 -3.69 21.24
N ILE A 102 7.38 -4.28 22.35
CA ILE A 102 6.23 -3.72 23.09
C ILE A 102 6.50 -2.26 23.54
N GLN A 103 7.76 -1.92 23.91
CA GLN A 103 8.14 -0.57 24.27
C GLN A 103 7.98 0.42 23.10
N ALA A 104 8.28 -0.01 21.88
CA ALA A 104 8.07 0.83 20.70
C ALA A 104 6.58 1.06 20.43
N LEU A 105 5.73 0.06 20.64
CA LEU A 105 4.27 0.18 20.52
C LEU A 105 3.67 1.05 21.62
N GLN A 106 4.19 0.97 22.85
CA GLN A 106 3.82 1.88 23.95
C GLN A 106 4.18 3.34 23.63
N LEU A 107 5.38 3.56 23.12
CA LEU A 107 5.82 4.89 22.67
C LEU A 107 4.93 5.41 21.54
N GLN A 108 4.60 4.56 20.56
CA GLN A 108 3.66 4.88 19.49
C GLN A 108 2.31 5.32 20.05
N ALA A 109 1.67 4.51 20.88
CA ALA A 109 0.33 4.77 21.40
C ALA A 109 0.30 6.10 22.20
N LYS A 110 1.32 6.33 23.05
CA LYS A 110 1.49 7.60 23.77
C LYS A 110 1.51 8.80 22.80
N LEU A 111 2.39 8.77 21.80
CA LEU A 111 2.59 9.88 20.87
C LEU A 111 1.36 10.12 19.98
N MET A 112 0.67 9.07 19.55
CA MET A 112 -0.57 9.19 18.78
C MET A 112 -1.66 9.87 19.61
N HIS A 113 -1.84 9.45 20.87
CA HIS A 113 -2.80 10.08 21.77
C HIS A 113 -2.45 11.56 22.03
N GLU A 114 -1.20 11.87 22.38
CA GLU A 114 -0.70 13.24 22.59
C GLU A 114 -0.85 14.14 21.37
N SER A 115 -0.86 13.55 20.16
CA SER A 115 -1.08 14.25 18.88
C SER A 115 -2.56 14.40 18.49
N GLY A 116 -3.48 13.99 19.37
CA GLY A 116 -4.92 14.23 19.23
C GLY A 116 -5.75 13.04 18.76
N THR A 117 -5.19 11.84 18.68
CA THR A 117 -5.95 10.62 18.38
C THR A 117 -6.85 10.23 19.55
N THR A 118 -8.10 9.85 19.26
CA THR A 118 -9.07 9.37 20.26
C THR A 118 -9.35 7.87 20.15
N TRP A 119 -9.21 7.31 18.96
CA TRP A 119 -9.46 5.89 18.65
C TRP A 119 -8.28 5.27 17.93
N ASP A 120 -7.93 4.05 18.29
CA ASP A 120 -7.01 3.21 17.53
C ASP A 120 -7.73 1.95 17.03
N ARG A 121 -7.75 1.77 15.71
CA ARG A 121 -8.24 0.57 15.03
C ARG A 121 -7.08 -0.40 14.83
N ASN A 122 -6.95 -1.38 15.73
CA ASN A 122 -5.89 -2.36 15.74
C ASN A 122 -6.29 -3.63 14.98
N PHE A 123 -5.51 -4.04 13.99
CA PHE A 123 -5.73 -5.30 13.26
C PHE A 123 -4.45 -6.14 13.20
N ASP A 124 -4.62 -7.44 13.11
CA ASP A 124 -3.54 -8.40 12.86
C ASP A 124 -3.80 -9.12 11.52
N PHE A 125 -2.83 -9.11 10.62
CA PHE A 125 -3.02 -9.72 9.29
C PHE A 125 -3.04 -11.25 9.33
N MET A 126 -2.51 -11.87 10.40
CA MET A 126 -2.65 -13.30 10.68
C MET A 126 -3.97 -13.62 11.39
N ASN A 127 -4.72 -12.61 11.86
CA ASN A 127 -5.81 -12.77 12.84
C ASN A 127 -5.34 -13.50 14.11
N ASP A 128 -4.06 -13.33 14.47
CA ASP A 128 -3.51 -13.91 15.70
C ASP A 128 -4.04 -13.16 16.92
N THR A 129 -4.88 -13.83 17.69
CA THR A 129 -5.54 -13.24 18.85
C THR A 129 -4.56 -12.92 19.99
N GLU A 130 -3.47 -13.66 20.12
CA GLU A 130 -2.42 -13.36 21.12
C GLU A 130 -1.73 -12.05 20.80
N ASN A 131 -1.41 -11.81 19.53
CA ASN A 131 -0.86 -10.55 19.06
C ASN A 131 -1.82 -9.38 19.32
N LEU A 132 -3.10 -9.53 18.93
CA LEU A 132 -4.11 -8.49 19.10
C LEU A 132 -4.31 -8.09 20.56
N VAL A 133 -4.29 -9.07 21.49
CA VAL A 133 -4.41 -8.82 22.93
C VAL A 133 -3.20 -8.03 23.44
N LYS A 134 -1.99 -8.49 23.13
CA LYS A 134 -0.75 -7.84 23.59
C LYS A 134 -0.60 -6.43 23.06
N THR A 135 -0.94 -6.21 21.79
CA THR A 135 -0.81 -4.90 21.13
C THR A 135 -2.00 -3.97 21.40
N GLY A 136 -3.14 -4.50 21.84
CA GLY A 136 -4.26 -3.71 22.33
C GLY A 136 -4.02 -3.05 23.68
N GLN A 137 -3.23 -3.67 24.57
CA GLN A 137 -2.98 -3.11 25.90
C GLN A 137 -2.27 -1.73 25.86
N PRO A 138 -1.22 -1.48 25.08
CA PRO A 138 -0.64 -0.14 24.91
C PRO A 138 -1.65 0.93 24.46
N ILE A 139 -2.63 0.57 23.62
CA ILE A 139 -3.68 1.47 23.17
C ILE A 139 -4.56 1.90 24.35
N VAL A 140 -5.04 0.92 25.11
CA VAL A 140 -5.86 1.15 26.32
C VAL A 140 -5.08 1.98 27.35
N ASP A 141 -3.83 1.63 27.62
CA ASP A 141 -2.98 2.32 28.59
C ASP A 141 -2.70 3.78 28.21
N SER A 142 -2.72 4.11 26.93
CA SER A 142 -2.53 5.48 26.46
C SER A 142 -3.77 6.37 26.64
N GLY A 143 -4.93 5.80 26.94
CA GLY A 143 -6.21 6.49 27.09
C GLY A 143 -7.01 6.61 25.78
N MET A 144 -6.57 6.00 24.67
CA MET A 144 -7.35 5.88 23.45
C MET A 144 -8.40 4.78 23.56
N HIS A 145 -9.52 4.96 22.85
CA HIS A 145 -10.47 3.87 22.64
C HIS A 145 -9.88 2.80 21.74
N HIS A 146 -10.05 1.54 22.12
CA HIS A 146 -9.54 0.39 21.39
C HIS A 146 -10.64 -0.27 20.55
N GLN A 147 -10.53 -0.13 19.23
CA GLN A 147 -11.32 -0.91 18.28
C GLN A 147 -10.46 -2.05 17.72
N VAL A 148 -10.83 -3.29 18.02
CA VAL A 148 -10.13 -4.47 17.48
C VAL A 148 -10.76 -4.92 16.17
N CYS A 149 -9.94 -5.23 15.16
CA CYS A 149 -10.43 -5.78 13.89
C CYS A 149 -10.35 -7.29 13.85
N ILE A 150 -11.39 -7.89 13.30
CA ILE A 150 -11.34 -9.22 12.70
C ILE A 150 -11.18 -9.00 11.19
N ALA A 151 -10.02 -9.35 10.66
CA ALA A 151 -9.72 -9.14 9.25
C ALA A 151 -10.37 -10.24 8.41
N LEU A 152 -11.15 -9.81 7.40
CA LEU A 152 -11.88 -10.69 6.50
C LEU A 152 -11.20 -10.73 5.13
N MET A 153 -11.40 -11.84 4.41
CA MET A 153 -10.95 -12.01 3.03
C MET A 153 -11.75 -13.15 2.38
N GLY A 154 -12.19 -12.94 1.13
CA GLY A 154 -12.58 -14.06 0.26
C GLY A 154 -11.31 -14.74 -0.25
N LEU A 155 -11.21 -16.06 -0.04
CA LEU A 155 -10.07 -16.82 -0.54
C LEU A 155 -10.14 -17.01 -2.06
N PRO A 156 -9.00 -17.03 -2.76
CA PRO A 156 -8.94 -17.38 -4.18
C PRO A 156 -8.97 -18.91 -4.43
N PHE A 157 -9.28 -19.70 -3.40
CA PHE A 157 -9.44 -21.15 -3.42
C PHE A 157 -10.48 -21.56 -2.37
N ASP A 158 -11.03 -22.77 -2.49
CA ASP A 158 -12.06 -23.27 -1.58
C ASP A 158 -11.46 -23.68 -0.22
N SER A 159 -12.11 -23.27 0.88
CA SER A 159 -11.79 -23.69 2.25
C SER A 159 -13.06 -23.72 3.09
N ASP A 160 -13.20 -24.75 3.89
CA ASP A 160 -14.28 -24.92 4.87
C ASP A 160 -13.81 -24.67 6.33
N THR A 161 -12.54 -24.36 6.52
CA THR A 161 -11.92 -24.21 7.85
C THR A 161 -11.50 -22.79 8.20
N VAL A 162 -11.03 -22.01 7.24
CA VAL A 162 -10.58 -20.62 7.43
C VAL A 162 -11.36 -19.68 6.54
N HIS A 163 -11.44 -18.41 6.95
CA HIS A 163 -12.19 -17.34 6.28
C HIS A 163 -13.70 -17.65 6.15
N THR A 164 -14.22 -18.47 7.06
CA THR A 164 -15.63 -18.80 7.21
C THR A 164 -16.27 -17.97 8.34
N PRO A 165 -17.62 -17.84 8.40
CA PRO A 165 -18.28 -17.17 9.53
C PRO A 165 -17.88 -17.74 10.89
N ASP A 166 -17.79 -19.07 11.03
CA ASP A 166 -17.42 -19.74 12.28
C ASP A 166 -15.96 -19.43 12.67
N PHE A 167 -15.06 -19.38 11.72
CA PHE A 167 -13.67 -18.96 11.93
C PHE A 167 -13.60 -17.56 12.55
N TYR A 168 -14.30 -16.60 11.96
CA TYR A 168 -14.31 -15.20 12.42
C TYR A 168 -15.03 -15.03 13.77
N ILE A 169 -16.15 -15.73 13.99
CA ILE A 169 -16.87 -15.71 15.27
C ILE A 169 -15.99 -16.28 16.39
N ASN A 170 -15.21 -17.33 16.11
CA ASN A 170 -14.29 -17.91 17.09
C ASN A 170 -13.15 -16.94 17.45
N ILE A 171 -12.62 -16.17 16.49
CA ILE A 171 -11.67 -15.07 16.77
C ILE A 171 -12.32 -14.05 17.70
N GLY A 172 -13.52 -13.56 17.37
CA GLY A 172 -14.24 -12.61 18.21
C GLY A 172 -14.47 -13.13 19.62
N LYS A 173 -14.84 -14.40 19.78
CA LYS A 173 -14.99 -15.04 21.10
C LYS A 173 -13.68 -15.03 21.89
N LYS A 174 -12.57 -15.45 21.28
CA LYS A 174 -11.25 -15.44 21.94
C LYS A 174 -10.84 -14.02 22.39
N LEU A 175 -11.11 -13.00 21.58
CA LEU A 175 -10.83 -11.62 21.91
C LEU A 175 -11.68 -11.12 23.10
N LEU A 176 -12.99 -11.42 23.10
CA LEU A 176 -13.88 -11.06 24.19
C LEU A 176 -13.52 -11.78 25.51
N ASP A 177 -13.04 -13.02 25.42
CA ASP A 177 -12.63 -13.83 26.59
C ASP A 177 -11.21 -13.47 27.08
N SER A 178 -10.44 -12.64 26.36
CA SER A 178 -9.02 -12.39 26.62
C SER A 178 -8.74 -11.49 27.83
N GLY A 179 -9.71 -10.66 28.22
CA GLY A 179 -9.61 -9.68 29.29
C GLY A 179 -8.98 -8.34 28.90
N VAL A 180 -8.46 -8.16 27.68
CA VAL A 180 -8.09 -6.83 27.18
C VAL A 180 -9.33 -5.98 26.98
N HIS A 181 -9.27 -4.69 27.32
CA HIS A 181 -10.41 -3.81 27.10
C HIS A 181 -10.64 -3.56 25.61
N ILE A 182 -11.89 -3.74 25.16
CA ILE A 182 -12.31 -3.53 23.77
C ILE A 182 -13.55 -2.64 23.78
N ASP A 183 -13.47 -1.47 23.15
CA ASP A 183 -14.58 -0.55 23.00
C ASP A 183 -15.50 -0.93 21.83
N SER A 184 -14.96 -1.53 20.76
CA SER A 184 -15.72 -2.00 19.61
C SER A 184 -14.97 -3.05 18.80
N ILE A 185 -15.73 -3.86 18.03
CA ILE A 185 -15.18 -4.80 17.06
C ILE A 185 -15.46 -4.28 15.64
N CYS A 186 -14.49 -4.40 14.73
CA CYS A 186 -14.64 -4.08 13.32
C CYS A 186 -14.43 -5.35 12.46
N LEU A 187 -15.40 -5.68 11.61
CA LEU A 187 -15.23 -6.60 10.51
C LEU A 187 -14.55 -5.87 9.36
N LYS A 188 -13.28 -6.20 9.09
CA LYS A 188 -12.45 -5.45 8.16
C LYS A 188 -12.09 -6.27 6.93
N ASP A 189 -12.79 -6.03 5.81
CA ASP A 189 -12.44 -6.56 4.50
C ASP A 189 -11.71 -5.50 3.66
N ALA A 190 -10.39 -5.48 3.75
CA ALA A 190 -9.57 -4.50 3.01
C ALA A 190 -9.45 -4.83 1.52
N SER A 191 -9.72 -6.07 1.12
CA SER A 191 -9.69 -6.51 -0.28
C SER A 191 -11.03 -6.30 -1.00
N GLY A 192 -12.14 -6.21 -0.25
CA GLY A 192 -13.49 -6.14 -0.81
C GLY A 192 -13.90 -7.44 -1.50
N THR A 193 -13.42 -8.58 -1.00
CA THR A 193 -13.60 -9.90 -1.62
C THR A 193 -14.51 -10.84 -0.84
N THR A 194 -14.84 -10.50 0.40
CA THR A 194 -15.77 -11.30 1.21
C THR A 194 -17.20 -11.13 0.67
N ASP A 195 -17.90 -12.24 0.49
CA ASP A 195 -19.27 -12.20 0.00
C ASP A 195 -20.27 -11.71 1.07
N PRO A 196 -21.43 -11.13 0.66
CA PRO A 196 -22.42 -10.59 1.58
C PRO A 196 -22.97 -11.59 2.59
N LYS A 197 -23.08 -12.89 2.23
CA LYS A 197 -23.61 -13.93 3.13
C LYS A 197 -22.64 -14.21 4.27
N THR A 198 -21.35 -14.33 3.98
CA THR A 198 -20.29 -14.50 4.99
C THR A 198 -20.25 -13.31 5.95
N ILE A 199 -20.36 -12.08 5.45
CA ILE A 199 -20.40 -10.87 6.29
C ILE A 199 -21.65 -10.86 7.19
N TYR A 200 -22.83 -11.17 6.63
CA TYR A 200 -24.08 -11.23 7.37
C TYR A 200 -24.02 -12.26 8.52
N ASP A 201 -23.60 -13.50 8.21
CA ASP A 201 -23.54 -14.56 9.21
C ASP A 201 -22.53 -14.27 10.30
N THR A 202 -21.38 -13.71 9.93
CA THR A 202 -20.33 -13.29 10.88
C THR A 202 -20.85 -12.19 11.80
N ALA A 203 -21.44 -11.12 11.24
CA ALA A 203 -21.98 -10.02 12.02
C ALA A 203 -23.07 -10.50 12.99
N ARG A 204 -24.01 -11.32 12.50
CA ARG A 204 -25.08 -11.89 13.30
C ARG A 204 -24.57 -12.83 14.39
N GLY A 205 -23.53 -13.60 14.10
CA GLY A 205 -22.91 -14.51 15.06
C GLY A 205 -22.19 -13.74 16.17
N LEU A 206 -21.43 -12.72 15.83
CA LEU A 206 -20.73 -11.86 16.79
C LEU A 206 -21.70 -11.10 17.70
N LYS A 207 -22.75 -10.50 17.15
CA LYS A 207 -23.77 -9.78 17.96
C LYS A 207 -24.46 -10.66 19.01
N LYS A 208 -24.46 -11.99 18.86
CA LYS A 208 -25.00 -12.91 19.86
C LYS A 208 -24.08 -13.12 21.07
N ILE A 209 -22.77 -12.89 20.90
CA ILE A 209 -21.76 -13.10 21.94
C ILE A 209 -21.16 -11.80 22.48
N MET A 210 -21.32 -10.69 21.76
CA MET A 210 -20.85 -9.37 22.19
C MET A 210 -21.76 -8.80 23.28
N PRO A 211 -21.23 -7.97 24.20
CA PRO A 211 -22.04 -7.10 25.07
C PRO A 211 -23.00 -6.26 24.23
N PRO A 212 -24.27 -6.10 24.66
CA PRO A 212 -25.28 -5.38 23.89
C PRO A 212 -24.90 -3.93 23.54
N GLU A 213 -24.16 -3.27 24.42
CA GLU A 213 -23.68 -1.89 24.28
C GLU A 213 -22.47 -1.75 23.37
N MET A 214 -21.70 -2.83 23.16
CA MET A 214 -20.50 -2.82 22.32
C MET A 214 -20.89 -2.72 20.85
N PRO A 215 -20.47 -1.66 20.11
CA PRO A 215 -20.81 -1.54 18.71
C PRO A 215 -19.97 -2.49 17.85
N LEU A 216 -20.63 -3.03 16.82
CA LEU A 216 -19.99 -3.76 15.73
C LEU A 216 -19.89 -2.86 14.51
N TRP A 217 -18.70 -2.73 13.94
CA TRP A 217 -18.42 -1.97 12.73
C TRP A 217 -18.18 -2.90 11.54
N ALA A 218 -18.46 -2.38 10.34
CA ALA A 218 -18.10 -3.03 9.09
C ALA A 218 -17.30 -2.07 8.20
N HIS A 219 -16.20 -2.57 7.66
CA HIS A 219 -15.32 -1.89 6.73
C HIS A 219 -15.08 -2.79 5.52
N THR A 220 -15.35 -2.30 4.33
CA THR A 220 -15.02 -3.00 3.08
C THR A 220 -14.70 -2.02 1.97
N HIS A 221 -13.79 -2.41 1.08
CA HIS A 221 -13.47 -1.64 -0.13
C HIS A 221 -14.41 -2.01 -1.28
N ASP A 222 -14.62 -1.06 -2.18
CA ASP A 222 -15.54 -1.22 -3.33
C ASP A 222 -14.82 -1.74 -4.58
N THR A 223 -13.67 -2.39 -4.39
CA THR A 223 -12.79 -2.82 -5.48
C THR A 223 -13.51 -3.78 -6.44
N ALA A 224 -14.35 -4.67 -5.92
CA ALA A 224 -15.18 -5.58 -6.71
C ALA A 224 -16.58 -5.03 -7.03
N SER A 225 -16.91 -3.77 -6.69
CA SER A 225 -18.25 -3.19 -6.79
C SER A 225 -19.32 -3.89 -5.94
N THR A 226 -18.95 -4.51 -4.83
CA THR A 226 -19.86 -5.27 -3.95
C THR A 226 -20.06 -4.62 -2.58
N ALA A 227 -19.34 -3.54 -2.27
CA ALA A 227 -19.28 -2.99 -0.92
C ALA A 227 -20.63 -2.52 -0.38
N VAL A 228 -21.50 -1.91 -1.19
CA VAL A 228 -22.85 -1.51 -0.74
C VAL A 228 -23.67 -2.72 -0.34
N ALA A 229 -23.62 -3.83 -1.11
CA ALA A 229 -24.32 -5.07 -0.76
C ALA A 229 -23.76 -5.69 0.53
N CYS A 230 -22.44 -5.66 0.70
CA CYS A 230 -21.76 -6.13 1.91
C CYS A 230 -22.14 -5.30 3.14
N TYR A 231 -22.21 -3.97 3.04
CA TYR A 231 -22.67 -3.12 4.15
C TYR A 231 -24.14 -3.35 4.49
N MET A 232 -25.01 -3.49 3.50
CA MET A 232 -26.41 -3.85 3.75
C MET A 232 -26.52 -5.19 4.47
N ALA A 233 -25.72 -6.16 4.08
CA ALA A 233 -25.66 -7.47 4.75
C ALA A 233 -25.13 -7.36 6.20
N ALA A 234 -24.07 -6.58 6.43
CA ALA A 234 -23.53 -6.34 7.77
C ALA A 234 -24.56 -5.65 8.68
N ILE A 235 -25.26 -4.63 8.18
CA ILE A 235 -26.31 -3.90 8.90
C ILE A 235 -27.49 -4.83 9.26
N ASP A 236 -27.95 -5.63 8.30
CA ASP A 236 -29.02 -6.63 8.56
C ASP A 236 -28.55 -7.73 9.54
N GLY A 237 -27.24 -8.03 9.56
CA GLY A 237 -26.58 -8.90 10.53
C GLY A 237 -26.42 -8.28 11.93
N GLY A 238 -26.62 -6.98 12.07
CA GLY A 238 -26.59 -6.27 13.35
C GLY A 238 -25.45 -5.27 13.52
N ALA A 239 -24.68 -4.96 12.48
CA ALA A 239 -23.66 -3.91 12.56
C ALA A 239 -24.26 -2.55 12.95
N ASP A 240 -23.52 -1.82 13.78
CA ASP A 240 -23.93 -0.53 14.35
C ASP A 240 -23.27 0.65 13.63
N GLY A 241 -22.17 0.40 12.92
CA GLY A 241 -21.41 1.41 12.19
C GLY A 241 -20.79 0.88 10.91
N VAL A 242 -20.55 1.78 9.96
CA VAL A 242 -19.91 1.50 8.67
C VAL A 242 -18.95 2.61 8.30
N ASP A 243 -17.99 2.26 7.45
CA ASP A 243 -17.02 3.20 6.91
C ASP A 243 -17.45 3.63 5.52
N VAL A 244 -17.50 4.93 5.26
CA VAL A 244 -17.87 5.47 3.96
C VAL A 244 -16.94 6.59 3.53
N SER A 245 -16.93 6.87 2.24
CA SER A 245 -16.10 7.92 1.67
C SER A 245 -16.94 8.90 0.83
N VAL A 246 -16.28 9.81 0.12
CA VAL A 246 -16.88 10.78 -0.79
C VAL A 246 -15.99 10.98 -2.01
N ARG A 247 -16.58 11.18 -3.20
CA ARG A 247 -15.82 11.55 -4.39
C ARG A 247 -14.99 12.81 -4.19
N PRO A 248 -13.79 12.91 -4.83
CA PRO A 248 -13.20 11.95 -5.78
C PRO A 248 -12.53 10.73 -5.12
N LEU A 249 -12.58 10.62 -3.81
CA LEU A 249 -11.91 9.60 -3.00
C LEU A 249 -12.87 8.49 -2.52
N ALA A 250 -13.80 8.08 -3.37
CA ALA A 250 -14.78 7.03 -3.05
C ALA A 250 -14.97 6.05 -4.20
N SER A 251 -15.38 4.82 -3.87
CA SER A 251 -15.56 3.68 -4.78
C SER A 251 -14.24 3.25 -5.47
N GLY A 252 -14.29 2.34 -6.43
CA GLY A 252 -13.06 1.74 -6.94
C GLY A 252 -12.27 1.09 -5.82
N THR A 253 -11.02 1.49 -5.62
CA THR A 253 -10.16 0.92 -4.56
C THR A 253 -10.44 1.46 -3.15
N VAL A 254 -11.44 2.34 -2.99
CA VAL A 254 -11.82 2.97 -1.71
C VAL A 254 -13.15 2.40 -1.20
N GLN A 255 -13.62 2.84 -0.03
CA GLN A 255 -14.96 2.55 0.47
C GLN A 255 -16.02 3.22 -0.42
N PRO A 256 -17.26 2.73 -0.43
CA PRO A 256 -18.32 3.31 -1.26
C PRO A 256 -18.62 4.76 -0.85
N ASP A 257 -19.07 5.55 -1.81
CA ASP A 257 -19.60 6.88 -1.54
C ASP A 257 -20.82 6.78 -0.60
N ALA A 258 -20.85 7.63 0.43
CA ALA A 258 -21.92 7.63 1.42
C ALA A 258 -23.32 7.78 0.80
N ARG A 259 -23.43 8.50 -0.33
CA ARG A 259 -24.69 8.67 -1.07
C ARG A 259 -25.17 7.35 -1.68
N SER A 260 -24.26 6.49 -2.14
CA SER A 260 -24.59 5.18 -2.70
C SER A 260 -25.18 4.27 -1.63
N LEU A 261 -24.58 4.23 -0.45
CA LEU A 261 -25.11 3.45 0.67
C LEU A 261 -26.43 4.02 1.20
N ALA A 262 -26.51 5.35 1.38
CA ALA A 262 -27.76 6.03 1.78
C ALA A 262 -28.91 5.75 0.80
N HIS A 263 -28.61 5.66 -0.51
CA HIS A 263 -29.58 5.28 -1.53
C HIS A 263 -30.00 3.81 -1.40
N GLY A 264 -29.03 2.91 -1.20
CA GLY A 264 -29.28 1.47 -1.00
C GLY A 264 -30.15 1.16 0.23
N LEU A 265 -30.06 2.02 1.26
CA LEU A 265 -30.87 1.87 2.49
C LEU A 265 -32.29 2.45 2.38
N LYS A 266 -32.67 3.10 1.25
CA LYS A 266 -34.04 3.58 1.05
C LYS A 266 -35.04 2.43 1.07
N GLY A 267 -36.14 2.62 1.82
CA GLY A 267 -37.18 1.59 1.97
C GLY A 267 -36.83 0.51 3.01
N THR A 268 -35.67 0.60 3.68
CA THR A 268 -35.36 -0.15 4.88
C THR A 268 -35.70 0.69 6.13
N GLY A 269 -35.61 0.13 7.33
CA GLY A 269 -35.68 0.91 8.58
C GLY A 269 -34.38 1.67 8.90
N TYR A 270 -33.31 1.46 8.13
CA TYR A 270 -31.99 2.01 8.44
C TYR A 270 -31.71 3.33 7.73
N SER A 271 -30.95 4.20 8.37
CA SER A 271 -30.42 5.44 7.78
C SER A 271 -29.00 5.72 8.31
N LEU A 272 -28.18 6.43 7.54
CA LEU A 272 -26.85 6.83 8.02
C LEU A 272 -26.98 8.01 9.00
N ASP A 273 -26.12 8.04 10.02
CA ASP A 273 -25.97 9.18 10.93
C ASP A 273 -25.04 10.23 10.30
N MET A 274 -25.41 10.68 9.11
CA MET A 274 -24.70 11.67 8.31
C MET A 274 -25.68 12.39 7.39
N ASP A 275 -25.53 13.70 7.26
CA ASP A 275 -26.28 14.49 6.26
C ASP A 275 -25.56 14.46 4.91
N VAL A 276 -25.96 13.51 4.06
CA VAL A 276 -25.37 13.35 2.72
C VAL A 276 -25.64 14.53 1.79
N SER A 277 -26.57 15.46 2.14
CA SER A 277 -26.83 16.65 1.33
C SER A 277 -25.70 17.68 1.41
N LYS A 278 -24.82 17.57 2.39
CA LYS A 278 -23.63 18.43 2.57
C LYS A 278 -22.40 17.94 1.79
N LEU A 279 -22.41 16.71 1.30
CA LEU A 279 -21.26 16.14 0.59
C LEU A 279 -20.83 16.89 -0.67
N PRO A 280 -21.71 17.54 -1.48
CA PRO A 280 -21.27 18.30 -2.64
C PRO A 280 -20.26 19.42 -2.34
N GLU A 281 -20.40 20.10 -1.19
CA GLU A 281 -19.44 21.13 -0.76
C GLU A 281 -18.08 20.52 -0.45
N ILE A 282 -18.06 19.40 0.28
CA ILE A 282 -16.84 18.66 0.64
C ILE A 282 -16.17 18.12 -0.62
N GLU A 283 -16.94 17.57 -1.57
CA GLU A 283 -16.46 17.08 -2.86
C GLU A 283 -15.80 18.20 -3.68
N ASN A 284 -16.39 19.39 -3.70
CA ASN A 284 -15.82 20.54 -4.41
C ASN A 284 -14.46 20.94 -3.82
N LEU A 285 -14.33 21.02 -2.49
CA LEU A 285 -13.08 21.34 -1.81
C LEU A 285 -12.00 20.26 -2.07
N LEU A 286 -12.38 18.98 -2.08
CA LEU A 286 -11.45 17.90 -2.45
C LEU A 286 -11.01 18.00 -3.92
N ASN A 287 -11.94 18.25 -4.84
CA ASN A 287 -11.60 18.42 -6.26
C ASN A 287 -10.67 19.62 -6.49
N GLU A 288 -10.88 20.72 -5.77
CA GLU A 288 -10.02 21.90 -5.82
C GLU A 288 -8.62 21.60 -5.28
N GLY A 289 -8.52 20.99 -4.09
CA GLY A 289 -7.24 20.67 -3.47
C GLY A 289 -6.46 19.57 -4.22
N LEU A 290 -7.16 18.67 -4.91
CA LEU A 290 -6.54 17.56 -5.64
C LEU A 290 -6.41 17.79 -7.16
N GLN A 291 -6.69 19.00 -7.65
CA GLN A 291 -6.71 19.30 -9.10
C GLN A 291 -5.38 19.03 -9.81
N GLU A 292 -4.25 19.22 -9.11
CA GLU A 292 -2.89 19.01 -9.64
C GLU A 292 -2.41 17.57 -9.52
N TYR A 293 -3.15 16.69 -8.80
CA TYR A 293 -2.75 15.31 -8.57
C TYR A 293 -3.17 14.41 -9.72
N ASP A 294 -2.31 13.46 -10.07
CA ASP A 294 -2.57 12.46 -11.11
C ASP A 294 -3.35 11.27 -10.55
N PHE A 295 -4.65 11.18 -10.88
CA PHE A 295 -5.49 10.04 -10.55
C PHE A 295 -5.22 8.89 -11.53
N ASN A 296 -4.54 7.85 -11.06
CA ASN A 296 -4.36 6.65 -11.88
C ASN A 296 -5.71 5.93 -12.05
N PRO A 297 -6.16 5.64 -13.30
CA PRO A 297 -7.43 4.95 -13.55
C PRO A 297 -7.58 3.62 -12.81
N THR A 298 -6.49 2.88 -12.59
CA THR A 298 -6.51 1.61 -11.84
C THR A 298 -6.96 1.80 -10.38
N THR A 299 -6.79 2.98 -9.80
CA THR A 299 -7.19 3.26 -8.41
C THR A 299 -8.60 3.83 -8.29
N THR A 300 -9.18 4.30 -9.37
CA THR A 300 -10.51 4.92 -9.40
C THR A 300 -11.58 4.04 -10.04
N THR A 301 -11.19 2.89 -10.60
CA THR A 301 -12.07 1.96 -11.29
C THR A 301 -12.18 0.66 -10.50
N ALA A 302 -13.38 0.12 -10.38
CA ALA A 302 -13.58 -1.21 -9.82
C ALA A 302 -13.04 -2.29 -10.77
N ASP A 303 -12.49 -3.34 -10.18
CA ASP A 303 -11.94 -4.50 -10.89
C ASP A 303 -12.37 -5.80 -10.21
N ALA A 304 -13.42 -6.41 -10.72
CA ALA A 304 -13.97 -7.65 -10.15
C ALA A 304 -12.99 -8.85 -10.21
N ARG A 305 -11.88 -8.74 -10.97
CA ARG A 305 -10.83 -9.77 -10.93
C ARG A 305 -10.21 -9.91 -9.56
N VAL A 306 -10.29 -8.88 -8.70
CA VAL A 306 -9.81 -8.93 -7.32
C VAL A 306 -10.39 -10.11 -6.53
N LEU A 307 -11.56 -10.62 -6.91
CA LEU A 307 -12.15 -11.83 -6.31
C LEU A 307 -11.26 -13.08 -6.49
N GLY A 308 -10.41 -13.11 -7.53
CA GLY A 308 -9.42 -14.16 -7.76
C GLY A 308 -8.00 -13.84 -7.27
N PHE A 309 -7.73 -12.58 -6.90
CA PHE A 309 -6.46 -12.16 -6.31
C PHE A 309 -6.73 -11.13 -5.19
N PRO A 310 -7.05 -11.56 -3.98
CA PRO A 310 -7.50 -10.67 -2.91
C PRO A 310 -6.42 -9.66 -2.53
N MET A 311 -6.39 -8.51 -3.22
CA MET A 311 -5.48 -7.40 -3.00
C MET A 311 -6.25 -6.23 -2.37
N PRO A 312 -5.77 -5.66 -1.26
CA PRO A 312 -6.42 -4.49 -0.66
C PRO A 312 -6.46 -3.31 -1.63
N GLY A 313 -7.59 -2.62 -1.66
CA GLY A 313 -7.73 -1.38 -2.42
C GLY A 313 -6.60 -0.39 -2.12
N GLY A 314 -6.27 -0.20 -0.84
CA GLY A 314 -5.16 0.66 -0.39
C GLY A 314 -3.75 0.23 -0.81
N ALA A 315 -3.58 -0.96 -1.40
CA ALA A 315 -2.29 -1.47 -1.90
C ALA A 315 -2.19 -1.47 -3.43
N ILE A 316 -3.32 -1.56 -4.16
CA ILE A 316 -3.32 -1.63 -5.63
C ILE A 316 -2.65 -0.39 -6.24
N GLY A 317 -3.09 0.80 -5.84
CA GLY A 317 -2.56 2.06 -6.37
C GLY A 317 -1.05 2.20 -6.17
N PRO A 318 -0.52 2.09 -4.95
CA PRO A 318 0.91 2.13 -4.68
C PRO A 318 1.71 1.10 -5.49
N ASN A 319 1.23 -0.15 -5.62
CA ASN A 319 1.93 -1.19 -6.36
C ASN A 319 1.96 -0.92 -7.87
N VAL A 320 0.82 -0.52 -8.46
CA VAL A 320 0.75 -0.11 -9.88
C VAL A 320 1.68 1.07 -10.14
N HIS A 321 1.67 2.10 -9.28
CA HIS A 321 2.57 3.25 -9.41
C HIS A 321 4.05 2.83 -9.39
N MET A 322 4.43 1.93 -8.48
CA MET A 322 5.81 1.42 -8.43
C MET A 322 6.18 0.65 -9.71
N MET A 323 5.27 -0.19 -10.26
CA MET A 323 5.51 -0.91 -11.53
C MET A 323 5.65 0.05 -12.72
N VAL A 324 4.81 1.10 -12.77
CA VAL A 324 4.93 2.16 -13.80
C VAL A 324 6.28 2.86 -13.67
N LYS A 325 6.65 3.27 -12.44
CA LYS A 325 7.94 3.95 -12.19
C LYS A 325 9.12 3.06 -12.57
N ALA A 326 9.04 1.77 -12.30
CA ALA A 326 10.08 0.78 -12.64
C ALA A 326 10.03 0.34 -14.13
N GLY A 327 9.04 0.76 -14.92
CA GLY A 327 8.91 0.42 -16.34
C GLY A 327 8.59 -1.05 -16.62
N ILE A 328 7.83 -1.69 -15.73
CA ILE A 328 7.51 -3.14 -15.79
C ILE A 328 6.00 -3.43 -15.62
N LEU A 329 5.16 -2.46 -15.97
CA LEU A 329 3.71 -2.61 -15.84
C LEU A 329 3.13 -3.77 -16.67
N GLU A 330 3.78 -4.15 -17.78
CA GLU A 330 3.38 -5.28 -18.61
C GLU A 330 3.39 -6.63 -17.86
N LYS A 331 4.14 -6.73 -16.75
CA LYS A 331 4.17 -7.91 -15.88
C LYS A 331 2.99 -8.00 -14.90
N TYR A 332 2.14 -6.98 -14.84
CA TYR A 332 1.06 -6.89 -13.85
C TYR A 332 0.14 -8.13 -13.87
N SER A 333 -0.33 -8.54 -15.08
CA SER A 333 -1.23 -9.70 -15.20
C SER A 333 -0.57 -11.04 -14.79
N GLU A 334 0.74 -11.18 -15.01
CA GLU A 334 1.49 -12.37 -14.58
C GLU A 334 1.58 -12.42 -13.05
N VAL A 335 1.83 -11.25 -12.39
CA VAL A 335 1.87 -11.16 -10.93
C VAL A 335 0.51 -11.50 -10.31
N LEU A 336 -0.61 -11.03 -10.92
CA LEU A 336 -1.95 -11.37 -10.46
C LEU A 336 -2.24 -12.87 -10.55
N ALA A 337 -1.77 -13.55 -11.60
CA ALA A 337 -1.95 -14.99 -11.76
C ALA A 337 -1.16 -15.81 -10.72
N GLU A 338 -0.03 -15.30 -10.23
CA GLU A 338 0.79 -15.93 -9.19
C GLU A 338 0.21 -15.72 -7.76
N PHE A 339 -0.65 -14.72 -7.58
CA PHE A 339 -1.13 -14.31 -6.26
C PHE A 339 -1.86 -15.42 -5.48
N PRO A 340 -2.81 -16.19 -6.06
CA PRO A 340 -3.48 -17.30 -5.38
C PRO A 340 -2.50 -18.34 -4.83
N ILE A 341 -1.46 -18.67 -5.60
CA ILE A 341 -0.45 -19.66 -5.24
C ILE A 341 0.36 -19.19 -4.02
N VAL A 342 0.70 -17.91 -3.99
CA VAL A 342 1.44 -17.32 -2.88
C VAL A 342 0.59 -17.24 -1.61
N VAL A 343 -0.71 -16.95 -1.75
CA VAL A 343 -1.67 -16.93 -0.63
C VAL A 343 -1.82 -18.32 -0.02
N GLU A 344 -2.05 -19.34 -0.84
CA GLU A 344 -2.23 -20.72 -0.39
C GLU A 344 -0.95 -21.25 0.29
N ALA A 345 0.20 -21.14 -0.37
CA ALA A 345 1.47 -21.60 0.15
C ALA A 345 1.91 -20.86 1.42
N GLY A 346 1.49 -19.62 1.60
CA GLY A 346 1.76 -18.83 2.80
C GLY A 346 0.99 -19.27 4.04
N GLY A 347 -0.15 -19.96 3.87
CA GLY A 347 -1.03 -20.33 4.99
C GLY A 347 -2.23 -19.40 5.14
N ALA A 348 -2.64 -18.74 4.08
CA ALA A 348 -3.90 -18.01 3.93
C ALA A 348 -4.13 -16.87 4.95
N TRP A 349 -3.09 -16.11 5.33
CA TRP A 349 -3.32 -14.91 6.13
C TRP A 349 -4.09 -13.85 5.35
N THR A 350 -4.75 -12.94 6.05
CA THR A 350 -5.53 -11.89 5.39
C THR A 350 -4.65 -10.93 4.60
N SER A 351 -5.11 -10.59 3.41
CA SER A 351 -4.42 -9.64 2.53
C SER A 351 -4.66 -8.20 2.98
N VAL A 352 -4.13 -7.86 4.14
CA VAL A 352 -4.02 -6.49 4.69
C VAL A 352 -2.54 -6.19 4.95
N THR A 353 -2.16 -4.91 4.97
CA THR A 353 -0.74 -4.53 5.18
C THR A 353 -0.26 -4.93 6.60
N PRO A 354 0.95 -5.52 6.79
CA PRO A 354 2.00 -5.75 5.80
C PRO A 354 1.82 -7.00 4.93
N GLY A 355 0.93 -7.93 5.28
CA GLY A 355 0.75 -9.23 4.63
C GLY A 355 0.44 -9.13 3.13
N SER A 356 -0.38 -8.15 2.73
CA SER A 356 -0.66 -7.91 1.31
C SER A 356 0.57 -7.49 0.50
N GLN A 357 1.46 -6.69 1.10
CA GLN A 357 2.71 -6.30 0.46
C GLN A 357 3.66 -7.49 0.33
N GLN A 358 3.67 -8.37 1.34
CA GLN A 358 4.46 -9.61 1.34
C GLN A 358 4.00 -10.57 0.24
N TYR A 359 2.68 -10.78 0.10
CA TYR A 359 2.11 -11.55 -1.00
C TYR A 359 2.48 -10.97 -2.36
N TRP A 360 2.32 -9.65 -2.50
CA TRP A 360 2.65 -8.97 -3.75
C TRP A 360 4.11 -9.13 -4.14
N LEU A 361 5.03 -8.87 -3.20
CA LEU A 361 6.48 -8.96 -3.46
C LEU A 361 6.90 -10.40 -3.75
N GLN A 362 6.31 -11.40 -3.08
CA GLN A 362 6.60 -12.79 -3.38
C GLN A 362 6.06 -13.20 -4.75
N ALA A 363 4.82 -12.83 -5.11
CA ALA A 363 4.27 -13.07 -6.43
C ALA A 363 5.11 -12.39 -7.52
N PHE A 364 5.53 -11.16 -7.28
CA PHE A 364 6.45 -10.42 -8.15
C PHE A 364 7.81 -11.13 -8.31
N ASN A 365 8.42 -11.58 -7.21
CA ASN A 365 9.67 -12.35 -7.26
C ASN A 365 9.51 -13.66 -8.04
N ASN A 366 8.39 -14.35 -7.86
CA ASN A 366 8.08 -15.58 -8.60
C ASN A 366 8.04 -15.34 -10.11
N VAL A 367 7.43 -14.23 -10.55
CA VAL A 367 7.36 -13.85 -11.98
C VAL A 367 8.74 -13.45 -12.52
N MET A 368 9.49 -12.64 -11.76
CA MET A 368 10.75 -12.09 -12.23
C MET A 368 11.92 -13.10 -12.22
N TYR A 369 11.97 -13.97 -11.21
CA TYR A 369 13.11 -14.87 -10.97
C TYR A 369 12.78 -16.36 -11.12
N GLY A 370 11.49 -16.69 -11.23
CA GLY A 370 10.97 -18.05 -11.17
C GLY A 370 10.50 -18.42 -9.76
N ARG A 371 9.42 -19.26 -9.71
CA ARG A 371 8.70 -19.60 -8.48
C ARG A 371 9.66 -20.14 -7.40
N TRP A 372 9.63 -19.52 -6.23
CA TRP A 372 10.42 -19.80 -5.02
C TRP A 372 11.96 -19.68 -5.19
N LYS A 373 12.44 -19.16 -6.33
CA LYS A 373 13.88 -18.93 -6.52
C LYS A 373 14.41 -17.75 -5.72
N LYS A 374 13.55 -16.82 -5.39
CA LYS A 374 13.86 -15.68 -4.51
C LYS A 374 12.69 -15.46 -3.54
N ILE A 375 12.94 -15.71 -2.25
CA ILE A 375 11.97 -15.41 -1.19
C ILE A 375 12.07 -13.93 -0.81
N ASP A 376 10.91 -13.27 -0.76
CA ASP A 376 10.81 -11.94 -0.15
C ASP A 376 11.05 -12.04 1.36
N ALA A 377 11.80 -11.11 1.93
CA ALA A 377 12.16 -11.16 3.35
C ALA A 377 10.94 -11.04 4.27
N GLY A 378 9.93 -10.25 3.91
CA GLY A 378 8.69 -10.12 4.67
C GLY A 378 7.86 -11.40 4.62
N TYR A 379 7.63 -11.92 3.41
CA TYR A 379 6.93 -13.18 3.18
C TYR A 379 7.61 -14.36 3.89
N GLY A 380 8.93 -14.48 3.73
CA GLY A 380 9.70 -15.53 4.38
C GLY A 380 9.61 -15.47 5.91
N ARG A 381 9.72 -14.28 6.50
CA ARG A 381 9.52 -14.11 7.95
C ARG A 381 8.11 -14.50 8.41
N SER A 382 7.10 -14.25 7.57
CA SER A 382 5.72 -14.62 7.88
C SER A 382 5.52 -16.13 7.90
N VAL A 383 6.00 -16.86 6.88
CA VAL A 383 5.91 -18.33 6.86
C VAL A 383 6.81 -18.99 7.92
N LEU A 384 7.83 -18.29 8.41
CA LEU A 384 8.70 -18.72 9.51
C LEU A 384 8.15 -18.38 10.90
N GLY A 385 7.01 -17.67 11.02
CA GLY A 385 6.34 -17.38 12.30
C GLY A 385 6.76 -16.07 13.00
N TYR A 386 7.60 -15.22 12.40
CA TYR A 386 8.07 -13.96 13.03
C TYR A 386 7.01 -12.84 13.09
N PHE A 387 5.82 -13.07 12.58
CA PHE A 387 4.66 -12.18 12.72
C PHE A 387 3.50 -12.81 13.50
N GLY A 388 3.64 -14.04 13.97
CA GLY A 388 2.61 -14.82 14.62
C GLY A 388 2.18 -16.06 13.84
N LYS A 389 1.05 -16.65 14.24
CA LYS A 389 0.55 -17.93 13.70
C LYS A 389 -0.31 -17.68 12.46
N THR A 390 0.02 -18.36 11.36
CA THR A 390 -0.79 -18.34 10.13
C THR A 390 -2.14 -19.06 10.32
N PRO A 391 -3.23 -18.63 9.65
CA PRO A 391 -4.54 -19.29 9.73
C PRO A 391 -4.52 -20.77 9.34
N LEU A 392 -3.81 -21.11 8.25
CA LEU A 392 -3.48 -22.48 7.84
C LEU A 392 -1.98 -22.72 8.00
N PRO A 393 -1.53 -23.97 8.16
CA PRO A 393 -0.11 -24.28 8.06
C PRO A 393 0.46 -23.83 6.71
N SER A 394 1.58 -23.11 6.72
CA SER A 394 2.31 -22.76 5.51
C SER A 394 2.87 -24.03 4.83
N ASP A 395 3.07 -23.97 3.51
CA ASP A 395 3.66 -25.07 2.73
C ASP A 395 5.05 -25.43 3.29
N PRO A 396 5.30 -26.69 3.71
CA PRO A 396 6.57 -27.10 4.31
C PRO A 396 7.79 -26.89 3.40
N GLU A 397 7.62 -27.01 2.07
CA GLU A 397 8.71 -26.76 1.11
C GLU A 397 9.07 -25.28 1.08
N VAL A 398 8.06 -24.41 1.06
CA VAL A 398 8.23 -22.95 1.10
C VAL A 398 8.86 -22.51 2.43
N VAL A 399 8.43 -23.07 3.56
CA VAL A 399 9.03 -22.83 4.89
C VAL A 399 10.52 -23.21 4.88
N LYS A 400 10.86 -24.38 4.33
CA LYS A 400 12.24 -24.82 4.21
C LYS A 400 13.07 -23.87 3.35
N ILE A 401 12.58 -23.52 2.17
CA ILE A 401 13.28 -22.60 1.24
C ILE A 401 13.46 -21.22 1.90
N ALA A 402 12.45 -20.71 2.61
CA ALA A 402 12.52 -19.45 3.32
C ALA A 402 13.60 -19.48 4.43
N SER A 403 13.63 -20.56 5.21
CA SER A 403 14.65 -20.77 6.25
C SER A 403 16.07 -20.79 5.69
N GLU A 404 16.27 -21.50 4.57
CA GLU A 404 17.58 -21.59 3.91
C GLU A 404 18.02 -20.26 3.29
N GLN A 405 17.11 -19.56 2.57
CA GLN A 405 17.46 -18.30 1.89
C GLN A 405 17.64 -17.11 2.83
N LEU A 406 16.87 -17.06 3.92
CA LEU A 406 16.97 -15.98 4.90
C LEU A 406 17.95 -16.28 6.02
N GLU A 407 18.51 -17.49 6.07
CA GLU A 407 19.39 -17.98 7.15
C GLU A 407 18.72 -17.82 8.54
N MET A 408 17.40 -18.08 8.60
CA MET A 408 16.60 -17.91 9.81
C MET A 408 15.86 -19.22 10.15
N PRO A 409 15.83 -19.65 11.43
CA PRO A 409 15.05 -20.81 11.85
C PRO A 409 13.54 -20.51 11.85
N VAL A 410 12.72 -21.57 11.86
CA VAL A 410 11.30 -21.45 12.21
C VAL A 410 11.20 -20.93 13.64
N PHE A 411 10.29 -19.99 13.86
CA PHE A 411 10.09 -19.29 15.12
C PHE A 411 8.69 -19.56 15.66
N GLU A 412 8.63 -20.07 16.90
CA GLU A 412 7.38 -20.39 17.62
C GLU A 412 7.16 -19.51 18.85
N GLY A 413 8.04 -18.53 19.05
CA GLY A 413 8.02 -17.63 20.20
C GLY A 413 7.12 -16.40 20.00
N ASP A 414 7.24 -15.44 20.90
CA ASP A 414 6.53 -14.17 20.82
C ASP A 414 7.21 -13.23 19.83
N PRO A 415 6.52 -12.79 18.75
CA PRO A 415 7.08 -11.84 17.78
C PRO A 415 7.58 -10.53 18.40
N LEU A 416 6.92 -10.04 19.46
CA LEU A 416 7.28 -8.79 20.13
C LEU A 416 8.62 -8.92 20.90
N GLU A 417 8.92 -10.11 21.43
CA GLU A 417 10.19 -10.40 22.12
C GLU A 417 11.35 -10.60 21.11
N ALA A 418 11.05 -11.15 19.93
CA ALA A 418 12.03 -11.35 18.88
C ALA A 418 12.34 -10.08 18.08
N ALA A 419 11.55 -9.01 18.25
CA ALA A 419 11.72 -7.77 17.53
C ALA A 419 13.03 -7.06 17.90
N PRO A 420 13.71 -6.40 16.95
CA PRO A 420 14.93 -5.65 17.22
C PRO A 420 14.65 -4.42 18.09
N ASN A 421 15.64 -4.03 18.93
CA ASN A 421 15.56 -2.80 19.71
C ASN A 421 15.74 -1.55 18.84
N ASN A 422 14.73 -1.21 18.06
CA ASN A 422 14.75 -0.05 17.18
C ASN A 422 14.77 1.29 17.92
N ILE A 423 14.27 1.36 19.16
CA ILE A 423 14.36 2.58 20.01
C ILE A 423 15.82 2.91 20.28
N GLY A 424 16.62 1.92 20.71
CA GLY A 424 18.05 2.10 20.97
C GLY A 424 18.80 2.57 19.74
N ALA A 425 18.60 1.87 18.61
CA ALA A 425 19.23 2.23 17.32
C ALA A 425 18.81 3.62 16.83
N ALA A 426 17.56 4.04 17.03
CA ALA A 426 17.09 5.38 16.68
C ALA A 426 17.75 6.47 17.52
N LYS A 427 17.87 6.26 18.84
CA LYS A 427 18.52 7.21 19.74
C LYS A 427 20.00 7.36 19.41
N GLU A 428 20.73 6.26 19.23
CA GLU A 428 22.12 6.24 18.80
C GLU A 428 22.33 7.03 17.50
N ALA A 429 21.48 6.76 16.49
CA ALA A 429 21.54 7.45 15.20
C ALA A 429 21.29 8.96 15.31
N LEU A 430 20.42 9.41 16.22
CA LEU A 430 20.16 10.83 16.50
C LEU A 430 21.36 11.46 17.19
N GLU A 431 21.90 10.83 18.24
CA GLU A 431 23.06 11.31 19.02
C GLU A 431 24.31 11.48 18.14
N GLU A 432 24.63 10.48 17.30
CA GLU A 432 25.75 10.54 16.35
C GLU A 432 25.68 11.76 15.42
N ARG A 433 24.47 12.29 15.17
CA ARG A 433 24.21 13.43 14.26
C ARG A 433 23.94 14.73 15.00
N GLY A 434 24.05 14.72 16.35
CA GLY A 434 23.76 15.91 17.16
C GLY A 434 22.29 16.36 17.11
N LEU A 435 21.38 15.46 16.80
CA LEU A 435 19.94 15.73 16.74
C LEU A 435 19.29 15.46 18.12
N PRO A 436 18.24 16.21 18.52
CA PRO A 436 17.53 15.98 19.77
C PRO A 436 16.89 14.60 19.81
N THR A 437 17.11 13.85 20.91
CA THR A 437 16.56 12.51 21.17
C THR A 437 15.20 12.59 21.88
N THR A 438 14.31 13.46 21.40
CA THR A 438 12.93 13.51 21.88
C THR A 438 12.18 12.23 21.53
N ASP A 439 11.08 11.95 22.23
CA ASP A 439 10.23 10.80 21.92
C ASP A 439 9.73 10.83 20.47
N GLU A 440 9.27 12.00 19.98
CA GLU A 440 8.82 12.17 18.59
C GLU A 440 9.93 11.90 17.58
N ASN A 441 11.12 12.49 17.75
CA ASN A 441 12.25 12.27 16.85
C ASN A 441 12.70 10.80 16.86
N THR A 442 12.77 10.20 18.07
CA THR A 442 13.12 8.79 18.23
C THR A 442 12.13 7.90 17.49
N PHE A 443 10.82 8.16 17.65
CA PHE A 443 9.80 7.38 16.99
C PHE A 443 9.79 7.62 15.46
N LEU A 444 10.01 8.85 15.00
CA LEU A 444 10.10 9.18 13.58
C LEU A 444 11.25 8.41 12.89
N VAL A 445 12.42 8.36 13.50
CA VAL A 445 13.56 7.60 12.98
C VAL A 445 13.29 6.10 13.02
N LEU A 446 12.75 5.57 14.13
CA LEU A 446 12.36 4.18 14.29
C LEU A 446 11.36 3.74 13.21
N ALA A 447 10.30 4.54 13.01
CA ALA A 447 9.22 4.23 12.06
C ALA A 447 9.68 4.28 10.60
N ALA A 448 10.78 4.98 10.31
CA ALA A 448 11.41 5.05 8.99
C ALA A 448 12.48 3.97 8.75
N MET A 449 12.72 3.06 9.70
CA MET A 449 13.67 1.97 9.50
C MET A 449 13.11 0.92 8.54
N VAL A 450 13.85 0.62 7.49
CA VAL A 450 13.55 -0.41 6.50
C VAL A 450 14.67 -1.45 6.54
N PRO A 451 14.36 -2.75 6.65
CA PRO A 451 15.37 -3.81 6.65
C PRO A 451 16.30 -3.73 5.43
N GLY A 452 17.61 -3.77 5.68
CA GLY A 452 18.62 -3.71 4.63
C GLY A 452 18.92 -2.29 4.09
N LYS A 453 18.21 -1.27 4.55
CA LYS A 453 18.50 0.14 4.21
C LYS A 453 19.44 0.75 5.25
N LYS A 454 20.46 1.48 4.78
CA LYS A 454 21.42 2.15 5.66
C LYS A 454 20.79 3.33 6.40
N MET A 455 21.26 3.62 7.59
CA MET A 455 20.72 4.70 8.43
C MET A 455 20.88 6.10 7.80
N GLU A 456 21.88 6.31 6.94
CA GLU A 456 22.06 7.53 6.15
C GLU A 456 20.89 7.81 5.19
N LEU A 457 20.19 6.76 4.79
CA LEU A 457 19.02 6.82 3.90
C LEU A 457 17.69 6.82 4.66
N ASN A 458 17.72 6.86 6.00
CA ASN A 458 16.52 6.89 6.83
C ASN A 458 15.77 8.21 6.63
N GLU A 459 14.52 8.14 6.21
CA GLU A 459 13.72 9.32 5.86
C GLU A 459 13.38 10.19 7.07
N GLY A 460 13.27 9.61 8.27
CA GLY A 460 13.13 10.38 9.51
C GLY A 460 14.35 11.29 9.75
N ILE A 461 15.56 10.75 9.58
CA ILE A 461 16.81 11.53 9.67
C ILE A 461 16.88 12.57 8.56
N ARG A 462 16.53 12.21 7.31
CA ARG A 462 16.48 13.14 6.17
C ARG A 462 15.53 14.31 6.46
N LEU A 463 14.35 14.04 7.00
CA LEU A 463 13.41 15.09 7.40
C LEU A 463 14.00 16.01 8.47
N LEU A 464 14.53 15.43 9.56
CA LEU A 464 15.09 16.20 10.68
C LEU A 464 16.33 17.01 10.30
N THR A 465 17.05 16.61 9.26
CA THR A 465 18.23 17.33 8.73
C THR A 465 17.87 18.29 7.57
N GLY A 466 16.60 18.49 7.26
CA GLY A 466 16.14 19.41 6.20
C GLY A 466 16.43 18.91 4.77
N LYS A 467 16.58 17.59 4.59
CA LYS A 467 16.87 16.95 3.29
C LYS A 467 15.83 15.88 2.97
N PRO A 468 14.52 16.15 3.11
CA PRO A 468 13.49 15.16 2.84
C PRO A 468 13.47 14.78 1.35
N LYS A 469 13.06 13.55 1.07
CA LYS A 469 12.73 13.12 -0.28
C LYS A 469 11.31 13.59 -0.61
N ILE A 470 11.13 14.19 -1.79
CA ILE A 470 9.82 14.63 -2.28
C ILE A 470 9.45 13.78 -3.50
N ASP A 471 8.32 13.08 -3.40
CA ASP A 471 7.80 12.22 -4.47
C ASP A 471 6.26 12.27 -4.46
N ILE A 472 5.71 13.34 -5.03
CA ILE A 472 4.27 13.62 -5.07
C ILE A 472 3.74 13.23 -6.45
N PRO A 473 2.61 12.49 -6.55
CA PRO A 473 2.03 12.10 -7.83
C PRO A 473 1.27 13.26 -8.47
N LEU A 474 2.00 14.26 -8.98
CA LEU A 474 1.43 15.37 -9.71
C LEU A 474 1.30 15.04 -11.20
N LYS A 475 0.29 15.65 -11.85
CA LYS A 475 0.18 15.63 -13.31
C LYS A 475 1.45 16.15 -13.93
N LYS A 476 1.95 15.46 -14.94
CA LYS A 476 3.05 15.98 -15.73
C LYS A 476 2.55 17.19 -16.48
N GLU A 477 3.27 18.33 -16.41
CA GLU A 477 3.03 19.43 -17.34
C GLU A 477 3.18 18.86 -18.75
N GLU A 478 2.13 18.97 -19.57
CA GLU A 478 2.28 18.75 -21.00
C GLU A 478 3.36 19.72 -21.46
N ALA A 479 4.48 19.18 -21.94
CA ALA A 479 5.49 20.03 -22.57
C ALA A 479 4.74 20.87 -23.61
N PRO A 480 4.89 22.23 -23.59
CA PRO A 480 4.20 23.08 -24.54
C PRO A 480 4.44 22.49 -25.91
N ALA A 481 3.35 22.18 -26.64
CA ALA A 481 3.45 21.60 -27.98
C ALA A 481 4.48 22.44 -28.73
N ALA A 482 5.56 21.80 -29.17
CA ALA A 482 6.63 22.51 -29.88
C ALA A 482 5.95 23.35 -30.95
N PRO A 483 6.20 24.65 -31.05
CA PRO A 483 5.54 25.51 -32.01
C PRO A 483 5.65 24.81 -33.36
N THR A 484 4.51 24.52 -33.99
CA THR A 484 4.46 23.96 -35.33
C THR A 484 5.36 24.86 -36.19
N ALA A 485 6.57 24.40 -36.49
CA ALA A 485 7.48 25.11 -37.34
C ALA A 485 6.76 25.41 -38.65
N ALA A 486 6.58 26.69 -38.98
CA ALA A 486 6.06 27.09 -40.25
C ALA A 486 6.86 26.36 -41.34
N ALA A 487 6.18 25.75 -42.27
CA ALA A 487 6.78 24.95 -43.32
C ALA A 487 7.86 25.76 -44.04
N PRO A 488 9.13 25.31 -44.14
CA PRO A 488 10.13 25.96 -44.97
C PRO A 488 9.75 25.80 -46.45
N ALA A 489 9.90 26.88 -47.20
CA ALA A 489 9.68 26.93 -48.64
C ALA A 489 10.51 25.84 -49.35
N ALA A 490 9.90 25.19 -50.32
CA ALA A 490 10.42 24.08 -51.08
C ALA A 490 11.79 24.34 -51.71
N GLY A 491 12.80 23.58 -51.21
CA GLY A 491 14.07 23.38 -51.94
C GLY A 491 14.15 21.89 -52.29
N ALA A 492 14.42 21.60 -53.55
CA ALA A 492 14.39 20.29 -54.18
C ALA A 492 15.26 19.27 -53.45
N ALA A 493 14.65 18.20 -52.94
CA ALA A 493 15.33 17.01 -52.46
C ALA A 493 15.30 15.88 -53.53
N PRO A 494 16.33 15.00 -53.58
CA PRO A 494 16.35 13.91 -54.58
C PRO A 494 15.23 12.88 -54.30
N ALA A 495 14.70 12.32 -55.39
CA ALA A 495 13.57 11.39 -55.37
C ALA A 495 13.85 10.15 -54.50
N ILE A 496 13.11 10.00 -53.42
CA ILE A 496 13.00 8.76 -52.67
C ILE A 496 11.88 7.90 -53.30
N ALA A 497 12.12 6.60 -53.46
CA ALA A 497 11.15 5.65 -54.00
C ALA A 497 9.80 5.77 -53.27
N GLY A 498 8.74 5.88 -54.05
CA GLY A 498 7.39 6.14 -53.57
C GLY A 498 6.84 5.07 -52.62
N PRO A 499 5.65 5.31 -52.03
CA PRO A 499 5.03 4.41 -51.07
C PRO A 499 4.79 3.02 -51.67
N THR A 500 5.15 1.99 -50.92
CA THR A 500 4.95 0.60 -51.32
C THR A 500 3.56 0.16 -50.88
N THR A 501 2.71 -0.19 -51.86
CA THR A 501 1.36 -0.70 -51.60
C THR A 501 1.34 -2.21 -51.71
N THR A 502 0.85 -2.88 -50.68
CA THR A 502 0.67 -4.33 -50.63
C THR A 502 -0.79 -4.69 -50.32
N ARG A 503 -1.21 -5.86 -50.75
CA ARG A 503 -2.54 -6.40 -50.39
C ARG A 503 -2.36 -7.45 -49.30
N CYS A 504 -3.01 -7.23 -48.17
CA CYS A 504 -3.07 -8.19 -47.05
C CYS A 504 -4.47 -8.79 -47.02
N THR A 505 -4.56 -10.13 -47.04
CA THR A 505 -5.82 -10.85 -46.85
C THR A 505 -5.83 -11.44 -45.46
N VAL A 506 -6.86 -11.12 -44.67
CA VAL A 506 -7.06 -11.67 -43.33
C VAL A 506 -8.23 -12.64 -43.40
N GLU A 507 -8.01 -13.88 -42.98
CA GLU A 507 -9.03 -14.90 -42.85
C GLU A 507 -9.42 -15.05 -41.37
N GLU A 508 -10.70 -14.86 -41.06
CA GLU A 508 -11.26 -15.04 -39.74
C GLU A 508 -12.59 -15.79 -39.84
N ASN A 509 -12.70 -16.92 -39.15
CA ASN A 509 -13.93 -17.75 -39.09
C ASN A 509 -14.52 -18.12 -40.48
N GLY A 510 -13.66 -18.44 -41.45
CA GLY A 510 -14.11 -18.83 -42.80
C GLY A 510 -14.54 -17.67 -43.71
N SER A 511 -14.36 -16.45 -43.30
CA SER A 511 -14.55 -15.24 -44.08
C SER A 511 -13.23 -14.56 -44.39
N SER A 512 -12.98 -14.24 -45.66
CA SER A 512 -11.75 -13.61 -46.13
C SER A 512 -12.01 -12.13 -46.45
N ARG A 513 -11.22 -11.21 -45.86
CA ARG A 513 -11.25 -9.77 -46.17
C ARG A 513 -9.89 -9.33 -46.71
N THR A 514 -9.88 -8.66 -47.83
CA THR A 514 -8.65 -8.13 -48.43
C THR A 514 -8.56 -6.63 -48.17
N PHE A 515 -7.44 -6.20 -47.60
CA PHE A 515 -7.09 -4.82 -47.35
C PHE A 515 -5.92 -4.41 -48.25
N VAL A 516 -5.99 -3.16 -48.74
CA VAL A 516 -4.85 -2.53 -49.41
C VAL A 516 -4.14 -1.67 -48.36
N VAL A 517 -2.91 -2.06 -48.00
CA VAL A 517 -2.09 -1.33 -47.02
C VAL A 517 -1.00 -0.58 -47.79
N THR A 518 -0.96 0.74 -47.62
CA THR A 518 0.10 1.57 -48.16
C THR A 518 1.03 1.91 -47.01
N LEU A 519 2.30 1.49 -47.10
CA LEU A 519 3.36 1.85 -46.19
C LEU A 519 4.05 3.10 -46.69
N GLU A 520 3.94 4.18 -45.94
CA GLU A 520 4.73 5.40 -46.18
C GLU A 520 6.03 5.31 -45.40
N PRO A 521 7.19 5.65 -45.96
CA PRO A 521 8.42 5.66 -45.19
C PRO A 521 8.35 6.73 -44.13
N ALA A 522 8.49 6.32 -42.85
CA ALA A 522 8.62 7.24 -41.74
C ALA A 522 9.95 8.01 -41.89
N THR A 523 9.86 9.29 -42.09
CA THR A 523 11.03 10.17 -42.00
C THR A 523 11.35 10.43 -40.55
N GLU A 524 12.04 9.51 -39.90
CA GLU A 524 12.76 9.81 -38.67
C GLU A 524 14.00 10.67 -39.00
N THR A 525 13.87 11.94 -38.80
CA THR A 525 15.05 12.79 -38.61
C THR A 525 15.58 12.53 -37.20
N ARG A 526 16.41 11.51 -37.07
CA ARG A 526 17.31 11.42 -35.92
C ARG A 526 18.21 12.66 -35.93
N GLY A 527 17.91 13.62 -35.05
CA GLY A 527 18.85 14.61 -34.62
C GLY A 527 20.08 13.88 -34.09
N ALA A 528 21.24 14.14 -34.72
CA ALA A 528 22.51 13.66 -34.24
C ALA A 528 22.73 14.21 -32.83
N ALA A 529 22.42 13.41 -31.80
CA ALA A 529 22.95 13.60 -30.48
C ALA A 529 24.49 13.48 -30.62
N ALA A 530 25.20 14.48 -30.15
CA ALA A 530 26.64 14.47 -30.09
C ALA A 530 27.11 13.16 -29.44
N VAL A 531 27.84 12.37 -30.20
CA VAL A 531 28.54 11.18 -29.70
C VAL A 531 29.57 11.70 -28.71
N ALA A 532 29.23 11.59 -27.41
CA ALA A 532 30.25 11.66 -26.39
C ALA A 532 31.19 10.49 -26.66
N THR A 533 32.40 10.79 -26.97
CA THR A 533 33.49 9.83 -27.16
C THR A 533 33.52 8.90 -25.95
N ALA A 534 33.24 7.62 -26.16
CA ALA A 534 33.38 6.58 -25.16
C ALA A 534 34.84 6.58 -24.66
N PRO A 535 35.08 6.57 -23.34
CA PRO A 535 36.41 6.29 -22.83
C PRO A 535 36.74 4.82 -23.15
N ALA A 536 38.00 4.55 -23.44
CA ALA A 536 38.49 3.26 -23.83
C ALA A 536 38.10 2.12 -22.89
N GLY A 537 37.40 1.11 -23.42
CA GLY A 537 37.48 -0.28 -22.99
C GLY A 537 36.80 -0.68 -21.69
N GLY A 538 35.48 -1.00 -21.75
CA GLY A 538 34.81 -1.73 -20.68
C GLY A 538 33.31 -1.94 -20.98
N THR A 539 32.72 -3.00 -20.41
CA THR A 539 31.30 -3.29 -20.55
C THR A 539 30.52 -2.58 -19.41
N PRO A 540 29.57 -1.71 -19.74
CA PRO A 540 28.75 -1.06 -18.72
C PRO A 540 27.75 -2.06 -18.11
N VAL A 541 27.55 -1.95 -16.80
CA VAL A 541 26.51 -2.66 -16.04
C VAL A 541 25.40 -1.68 -15.70
N HIS A 542 24.17 -2.01 -16.10
CA HIS A 542 22.99 -1.17 -15.94
C HIS A 542 21.99 -1.80 -14.98
N SER A 543 21.01 -1.00 -14.52
CA SER A 543 19.82 -1.51 -13.83
C SER A 543 19.04 -2.47 -14.73
N THR A 544 18.49 -3.53 -14.13
CA THR A 544 17.54 -4.44 -14.79
C THR A 544 16.14 -3.84 -14.92
N PHE A 545 15.89 -2.70 -14.25
CA PHE A 545 14.62 -1.97 -14.30
C PHE A 545 14.73 -0.85 -15.33
N ALA A 546 13.78 -0.80 -16.26
CA ALA A 546 13.74 0.22 -17.32
C ALA A 546 13.40 1.62 -16.78
N GLY A 547 12.63 1.67 -15.68
CA GLY A 547 12.26 2.92 -15.03
C GLY A 547 13.21 3.32 -13.90
N SER A 548 12.83 4.41 -13.17
CA SER A 548 13.66 4.97 -12.09
C SER A 548 13.65 4.10 -10.84
N VAL A 549 14.84 3.78 -10.32
CA VAL A 549 15.10 3.05 -9.07
C VAL A 549 16.19 3.75 -8.26
N GLU A 550 16.17 3.64 -6.93
CA GLU A 550 17.19 4.23 -6.05
C GLU A 550 18.34 3.23 -5.81
N VAL A 551 19.59 3.68 -5.97
CA VAL A 551 20.77 2.87 -5.61
C VAL A 551 20.90 2.82 -4.09
N VAL A 552 20.74 1.64 -3.49
CA VAL A 552 20.79 1.46 -2.02
C VAL A 552 22.10 0.89 -1.52
N ASP A 553 22.86 0.23 -2.40
CA ASP A 553 24.18 -0.29 -2.06
C ASP A 553 25.11 -0.42 -3.27
N ILE A 554 26.41 -0.28 -3.03
CA ILE A 554 27.48 -0.54 -4.00
C ILE A 554 28.45 -1.51 -3.33
N LEU A 555 28.54 -2.73 -3.83
CA LEU A 555 29.18 -3.85 -3.17
C LEU A 555 30.61 -4.11 -3.67
N VAL A 556 31.08 -3.32 -4.62
CA VAL A 556 32.43 -3.39 -5.21
C VAL A 556 33.09 -2.02 -5.24
N LYS A 557 34.40 -2.00 -5.39
CA LYS A 557 35.21 -0.79 -5.54
C LYS A 557 35.91 -0.80 -6.89
N GLU A 558 36.33 0.37 -7.36
CA GLU A 558 37.20 0.47 -8.52
C GLU A 558 38.49 -0.32 -8.27
N GLY A 559 38.82 -1.17 -9.21
CA GLY A 559 39.96 -2.08 -9.10
C GLY A 559 39.63 -3.51 -8.70
N ASP A 560 38.44 -3.79 -8.21
CA ASP A 560 38.03 -5.14 -7.80
C ASP A 560 37.87 -6.06 -9.01
N GLN A 561 38.27 -7.34 -8.84
CA GLN A 561 38.06 -8.40 -9.82
C GLN A 561 36.73 -9.07 -9.57
N VAL A 562 35.87 -9.14 -10.59
CA VAL A 562 34.52 -9.75 -10.49
C VAL A 562 34.36 -10.87 -11.51
N SER A 563 33.55 -11.87 -11.15
CA SER A 563 33.14 -12.96 -12.01
C SER A 563 31.71 -12.76 -12.50
N VAL A 564 31.33 -13.44 -13.60
CA VAL A 564 29.93 -13.46 -14.06
C VAL A 564 29.01 -13.89 -12.90
N GLY A 565 27.94 -13.12 -12.67
CA GLY A 565 26.98 -13.37 -11.58
C GLY A 565 27.35 -12.74 -10.24
N THR A 566 28.52 -12.08 -10.11
CA THR A 566 28.86 -11.32 -8.89
C THR A 566 27.86 -10.17 -8.69
N VAL A 567 27.32 -10.04 -7.48
CA VAL A 567 26.49 -8.89 -7.11
C VAL A 567 27.39 -7.67 -6.95
N VAL A 568 27.19 -6.65 -7.78
CA VAL A 568 28.05 -5.45 -7.83
C VAL A 568 27.40 -4.23 -7.20
N ALA A 569 26.08 -4.16 -7.22
CA ALA A 569 25.29 -3.11 -6.59
C ALA A 569 23.92 -3.67 -6.19
N ALA A 570 23.17 -2.88 -5.44
CA ALA A 570 21.76 -3.15 -5.17
C ALA A 570 20.93 -1.89 -5.35
N VAL A 571 19.73 -2.03 -5.89
CA VAL A 571 18.76 -0.95 -6.08
C VAL A 571 17.49 -1.25 -5.28
N GLU A 572 16.78 -0.20 -4.86
CA GLU A 572 15.44 -0.31 -4.30
C GLU A 572 14.42 -0.16 -5.42
N ALA A 573 13.65 -1.22 -5.65
CA ALA A 573 12.46 -1.21 -6.49
C ALA A 573 11.33 -1.88 -5.70
N MET A 574 10.09 -1.37 -5.81
CA MET A 574 8.91 -1.94 -5.16
C MET A 574 9.02 -2.05 -3.63
N LYS A 575 9.80 -1.15 -2.98
CA LYS A 575 10.15 -1.19 -1.53
C LYS A 575 10.92 -2.45 -1.11
N ALA A 576 11.59 -3.10 -2.04
CA ALA A 576 12.47 -4.23 -1.82
C ALA A 576 13.85 -3.99 -2.44
N LYS A 577 14.87 -4.55 -1.81
CA LYS A 577 16.24 -4.54 -2.31
C LYS A 577 16.39 -5.57 -3.43
N HIS A 578 16.91 -5.15 -4.58
CA HIS A 578 17.19 -6.00 -5.73
C HIS A 578 18.66 -5.93 -6.09
N ASP A 579 19.30 -7.08 -6.16
CA ASP A 579 20.70 -7.21 -6.51
C ASP A 579 20.94 -7.03 -8.01
N ILE A 580 21.91 -6.19 -8.35
CA ILE A 580 22.41 -6.03 -9.71
C ILE A 580 23.66 -6.91 -9.86
N LYS A 581 23.55 -7.89 -10.74
CA LYS A 581 24.63 -8.86 -11.01
C LYS A 581 25.32 -8.52 -12.33
N THR A 582 26.65 -8.62 -12.36
CA THR A 582 27.38 -8.49 -13.62
C THR A 582 27.18 -9.71 -14.53
N THR A 583 27.03 -9.46 -15.82
CA THR A 583 26.97 -10.48 -16.88
C THR A 583 28.33 -10.78 -17.49
N VAL A 584 29.37 -10.04 -17.10
CA VAL A 584 30.75 -10.19 -17.59
C VAL A 584 31.73 -10.35 -16.43
N ALA A 585 32.81 -11.05 -16.63
CA ALA A 585 33.94 -11.12 -15.70
C ALA A 585 34.98 -10.09 -16.11
N GLY A 586 35.67 -9.49 -15.14
CA GLY A 586 36.72 -8.52 -15.41
C GLY A 586 37.03 -7.65 -14.19
N LYS A 587 37.74 -6.55 -14.40
CA LYS A 587 38.07 -5.60 -13.35
C LYS A 587 37.13 -4.40 -13.38
N VAL A 588 36.60 -3.97 -12.23
CA VAL A 588 35.81 -2.74 -12.14
C VAL A 588 36.70 -1.54 -12.47
N THR A 589 36.40 -0.86 -13.57
CA THR A 589 37.22 0.26 -14.07
C THR A 589 36.68 1.63 -13.64
N ALA A 590 35.36 1.74 -13.44
CA ALA A 590 34.73 2.97 -12.97
C ALA A 590 33.38 2.67 -12.30
N ILE A 591 33.02 3.48 -11.29
CA ILE A 591 31.69 3.51 -10.66
C ILE A 591 31.06 4.87 -10.97
N HIS A 592 29.85 4.86 -11.58
CA HIS A 592 29.23 6.06 -12.16
C HIS A 592 28.11 6.63 -11.28
N VAL A 593 27.79 5.98 -10.16
CA VAL A 593 26.67 6.32 -9.29
C VAL A 593 27.09 6.32 -7.83
N ALA A 594 26.36 7.05 -7.00
CA ALA A 594 26.49 7.04 -5.55
C ALA A 594 25.26 6.39 -4.90
N ILE A 595 25.39 5.94 -3.65
CA ILE A 595 24.26 5.47 -2.85
C ILE A 595 23.30 6.64 -2.63
N GLY A 596 22.01 6.41 -2.92
CA GLY A 596 20.95 7.42 -2.91
C GLY A 596 20.65 8.06 -4.27
N ASP A 597 21.43 7.74 -5.33
CA ASP A 597 21.12 8.22 -6.68
C ASP A 597 19.88 7.50 -7.23
N GLU A 598 19.02 8.25 -7.90
CA GLU A 598 17.98 7.70 -8.77
C GLU A 598 18.54 7.45 -10.17
N ILE A 599 18.38 6.21 -10.65
CA ILE A 599 18.87 5.74 -11.95
C ILE A 599 17.79 4.96 -12.69
N ASP A 600 17.95 4.87 -14.00
CA ASP A 600 17.20 3.96 -14.87
C ASP A 600 18.16 3.08 -15.69
N SER A 601 17.61 2.27 -16.60
CA SER A 601 18.44 1.36 -17.43
C SER A 601 19.33 2.09 -18.46
N SER A 602 19.17 3.40 -18.66
CA SER A 602 20.02 4.18 -19.59
C SER A 602 21.32 4.62 -18.93
N LYS A 603 21.34 4.80 -17.59
CA LYS A 603 22.51 5.24 -16.84
C LYS A 603 23.32 4.01 -16.35
N PRO A 604 24.60 3.86 -16.73
CA PRO A 604 25.41 2.78 -16.22
C PRO A 604 25.69 2.97 -14.72
N ILE A 605 25.67 1.87 -13.97
CA ILE A 605 26.02 1.84 -12.54
C ILE A 605 27.53 1.80 -12.40
N LEU A 606 28.18 0.94 -13.16
CA LEU A 606 29.63 0.79 -13.20
C LEU A 606 30.10 0.22 -14.54
N THR A 607 31.39 0.23 -14.78
CA THR A 607 32.02 -0.34 -15.98
C THR A 607 33.03 -1.40 -15.58
N ILE A 608 33.03 -2.54 -16.29
CA ILE A 608 33.96 -3.66 -16.13
C ILE A 608 34.83 -3.78 -17.39
N GLY A 609 36.15 -3.75 -17.21
CA GLY A 609 37.14 -3.86 -18.28
C GLY A 609 38.05 -5.06 -18.15
#